data_180bd8cb6c55ec15d61fe02a2af0307f
#
_entry.id   180bd8cb6c55ec15d61fe02a2af0307f
#
_cell.length_a   1.000
_cell.length_b   1.000
_cell.length_c   1.000
_cell.angle_alpha   90.00
_cell.angle_beta   90.00
_cell.angle_gamma   90.00
#
_symmetry.space_group_name_H-M   'P 1'
#
loop_
_entity.id
_entity.type
_entity.pdbx_description
1 polymer ?
#
loop_
_entity_poly.entity_id
_entity_poly.type
_entity_poly.pdbx_seq_one_letter_code
_entity_poly.pdbx_strand_id
1 'polypeptide(L)'
;MRAFTAFISGALFGIGLLFSGMTDTSKVQGWLDVFGDWDPTLAFVMGGAIVPMFLAWKYSQGRKPIFGNKFPAPPSSDINRDLIVGSVLFGMGWGLAGLCPGPAIASISFGKSQGALFVLAMIFGMWLAPNIKTLFPNKISSI
;
A
#
# COMPACT_ATOMS: atom_id res chain seq x y z
N MET A 1 3.18 -25.76 -1.24
CA MET A 1 3.89 -24.89 -2.20
C MET A 1 3.44 -23.44 -2.12
N ARG A 2 2.13 -23.09 -2.10
CA ARG A 2 1.65 -21.70 -1.97
C ARG A 2 2.15 -20.97 -0.71
N ALA A 3 2.11 -21.65 0.45
CA ALA A 3 2.60 -21.07 1.71
C ALA A 3 4.11 -20.78 1.68
N PHE A 4 4.88 -21.65 1.06
CA PHE A 4 6.34 -21.49 0.92
C PHE A 4 6.70 -20.29 0.03
N THR A 5 6.03 -20.14 -1.12
CA THR A 5 6.23 -18.99 -2.01
C THR A 5 5.79 -17.69 -1.35
N ALA A 6 4.67 -17.69 -0.61
CA ALA A 6 4.21 -16.53 0.15
C ALA A 6 5.22 -16.14 1.25
N PHE A 7 5.78 -17.12 1.96
CA PHE A 7 6.80 -16.88 2.98
C PHE A 7 8.07 -16.24 2.39
N ILE A 8 8.58 -16.81 1.28
CA ILE A 8 9.77 -16.23 0.62
C ILE A 8 9.50 -14.82 0.12
N SER A 9 8.35 -14.58 -0.51
CA SER A 9 7.99 -13.25 -1.00
C SER A 9 7.86 -12.24 0.14
N GLY A 10 7.25 -12.64 1.25
CA GLY A 10 7.13 -11.81 2.45
C GLY A 10 8.49 -11.52 3.11
N ALA A 11 9.36 -12.52 3.16
CA ALA A 11 10.72 -12.36 3.71
C ALA A 11 11.56 -11.40 2.85
N LEU A 12 11.54 -11.56 1.53
CA LEU A 12 12.24 -10.65 0.60
C LEU A 12 11.70 -9.22 0.71
N PHE A 13 10.38 -9.05 0.81
CA PHE A 13 9.76 -7.75 1.02
C PHE A 13 10.20 -7.12 2.34
N GLY A 14 10.16 -7.87 3.45
CA GLY A 14 10.60 -7.41 4.77
C GLY A 14 12.07 -7.01 4.79
N ILE A 15 12.94 -7.80 4.17
CA ILE A 15 14.37 -7.48 4.03
C ILE A 15 14.53 -6.18 3.22
N GLY A 16 13.81 -6.03 2.11
CA GLY A 16 13.83 -4.80 1.30
C GLY A 16 13.42 -3.58 2.10
N LEU A 17 12.38 -3.68 2.95
CA LEU A 17 11.95 -2.59 3.83
C LEU A 17 13.02 -2.19 4.86
N LEU A 18 13.73 -3.18 5.40
CA LEU A 18 14.83 -2.93 6.35
C LEU A 18 16.00 -2.20 5.69
N PHE A 19 16.45 -2.70 4.53
CA PHE A 19 17.58 -2.09 3.82
C PHE A 19 17.25 -0.69 3.28
N SER A 20 16.02 -0.46 2.84
CA SER A 20 15.58 0.86 2.36
C SER A 20 15.33 1.88 3.47
N GLY A 21 15.24 1.43 4.73
CA GLY A 21 14.88 2.29 5.87
C GLY A 21 13.43 2.77 5.84
N MET A 22 12.54 2.15 5.03
CA MET A 22 11.14 2.57 4.89
C MET A 22 10.27 2.26 6.13
N THR A 23 10.84 1.65 7.16
CA THR A 23 10.23 1.52 8.49
C THR A 23 10.37 2.78 9.34
N ASP A 24 11.16 3.75 8.89
CA ASP A 24 11.33 5.05 9.50
C ASP A 24 10.45 6.09 8.81
N THR A 25 9.57 6.74 9.58
CA THR A 25 8.64 7.77 9.09
C THR A 25 9.36 8.99 8.53
N SER A 26 10.58 9.28 9.01
CA SER A 26 11.37 10.41 8.54
C SER A 26 11.70 10.33 7.04
N LYS A 27 11.87 9.13 6.50
CA LYS A 27 12.13 8.90 5.07
C LYS A 27 10.96 9.32 4.18
N VAL A 28 9.73 8.98 4.61
CA VAL A 28 8.51 9.37 3.89
C VAL A 28 8.24 10.87 4.04
N GLN A 29 8.43 11.42 5.24
CA GLN A 29 8.26 12.84 5.48
C GLN A 29 9.30 13.68 4.72
N GLY A 30 10.56 13.24 4.67
CA GLY A 30 11.60 13.88 3.88
C GLY A 30 11.32 13.88 2.37
N TRP A 31 10.65 12.84 1.86
CA TRP A 31 10.17 12.83 0.48
C TRP A 31 9.08 13.88 0.23
N LEU A 32 8.17 14.08 1.20
CA LEU A 32 7.08 15.07 1.11
C LEU A 32 7.56 16.50 1.33
N ASP A 33 8.73 16.71 1.93
CA ASP A 33 9.32 18.02 2.17
C ASP A 33 10.05 18.55 0.92
N VAL A 34 9.27 18.85 -0.11
CA VAL A 34 9.78 19.31 -1.43
C VAL A 34 10.50 20.65 -1.35
N PHE A 35 10.21 21.46 -0.32
CA PHE A 35 10.80 22.81 -0.14
C PHE A 35 11.91 22.87 0.92
N GLY A 36 12.17 21.79 1.66
CA GLY A 36 13.22 21.66 2.65
C GLY A 36 14.33 20.69 2.22
N ASP A 37 14.78 19.85 3.15
CA ASP A 37 15.80 18.81 2.89
C ASP A 37 15.20 17.59 2.20
N TRP A 38 14.90 17.70 0.91
CA TRP A 38 14.23 16.67 0.13
C TRP A 38 15.05 15.39 0.01
N ASP A 39 14.47 14.26 0.46
CA ASP A 39 15.09 12.93 0.38
C ASP A 39 14.50 12.10 -0.78
N PRO A 40 15.23 11.86 -1.88
CA PRO A 40 14.75 11.11 -3.03
C PRO A 40 14.69 9.59 -2.81
N THR A 41 15.03 9.08 -1.65
CA THR A 41 15.11 7.64 -1.34
C THR A 41 13.82 6.91 -1.71
N LEU A 42 12.66 7.50 -1.42
CA LEU A 42 11.36 6.91 -1.73
C LEU A 42 11.15 6.73 -3.24
N ALA A 43 11.63 7.67 -4.08
CA ALA A 43 11.55 7.54 -5.54
C ALA A 43 12.32 6.31 -6.04
N PHE A 44 13.53 6.10 -5.52
CA PHE A 44 14.34 4.94 -5.89
C PHE A 44 13.72 3.62 -5.45
N VAL A 45 13.14 3.58 -4.25
CA VAL A 45 12.43 2.40 -3.74
C VAL A 45 11.20 2.10 -4.60
N MET A 46 10.39 3.11 -4.89
CA MET A 46 9.21 2.95 -5.74
C MET A 46 9.58 2.56 -7.18
N GLY A 47 10.57 3.22 -7.77
CA GLY A 47 11.07 2.90 -9.10
C GLY A 47 11.62 1.48 -9.18
N GLY A 48 12.41 1.08 -8.18
CA GLY A 48 12.94 -0.27 -8.05
C GLY A 48 11.86 -1.36 -7.89
N ALA A 49 10.69 -1.02 -7.36
CA ALA A 49 9.55 -1.92 -7.28
C ALA A 49 8.71 -1.93 -8.57
N ILE A 50 8.45 -0.76 -9.15
CA ILE A 50 7.57 -0.60 -10.33
C ILE A 50 8.20 -1.22 -11.58
N VAL A 51 9.51 -1.01 -11.81
CA VAL A 51 10.17 -1.48 -13.04
C VAL A 51 10.14 -3.01 -13.15
N PRO A 52 10.59 -3.80 -12.15
CA PRO A 52 10.51 -5.27 -12.23
C PRO A 52 9.07 -5.77 -12.31
N MET A 53 8.14 -5.11 -11.58
CA MET A 53 6.72 -5.49 -11.61
C MET A 53 6.10 -5.25 -12.97
N PHE A 54 6.40 -4.14 -13.62
CA PHE A 54 5.96 -3.84 -14.98
C PHE A 54 6.48 -4.87 -15.99
N LEU A 55 7.75 -5.23 -15.90
CA LEU A 55 8.36 -6.25 -16.75
C LEU A 55 7.73 -7.62 -16.51
N ALA A 56 7.53 -8.00 -15.24
CA ALA A 56 6.89 -9.26 -14.87
C ALA A 56 5.44 -9.32 -15.38
N TRP A 57 4.70 -8.20 -15.24
CA TRP A 57 3.33 -8.11 -15.77
C TRP A 57 3.30 -8.28 -17.29
N LYS A 58 4.14 -7.54 -18.01
CA LYS A 58 4.22 -7.63 -19.48
C LYS A 58 4.57 -9.05 -19.93
N TYR A 59 5.47 -9.73 -19.21
CA TYR A 59 5.88 -11.09 -19.50
C TYR A 59 4.82 -12.14 -19.16
N SER A 60 3.98 -11.88 -18.16
CA SER A 60 2.90 -12.79 -17.71
C SER A 60 1.63 -12.70 -18.55
N GLN A 61 1.46 -11.66 -19.36
CA GLN A 61 0.30 -11.51 -20.24
C GLN A 61 0.26 -12.66 -21.25
N GLY A 62 -0.90 -13.32 -21.36
CA GLY A 62 -1.11 -14.48 -22.24
C GLY A 62 -0.59 -15.80 -21.71
N ARG A 63 0.03 -15.84 -20.52
CA ARG A 63 0.50 -17.08 -19.88
C ARG A 63 -0.50 -17.56 -18.82
N LYS A 64 -0.45 -18.86 -18.56
CA LYS A 64 -1.20 -19.46 -17.44
C LYS A 64 -0.38 -19.33 -16.16
N PRO A 65 -1.00 -19.05 -15.01
CA PRO A 65 -0.29 -19.04 -13.73
C PRO A 65 0.22 -20.46 -13.41
N ILE A 66 1.38 -20.53 -12.79
CA ILE A 66 1.99 -21.81 -12.35
C ILE A 66 1.08 -22.50 -11.31
N PHE A 67 0.41 -21.71 -10.47
CA PHE A 67 -0.51 -22.17 -9.44
C PHE A 67 -1.88 -21.49 -9.61
N GLY A 68 -2.78 -22.10 -10.37
CA GLY A 68 -4.14 -21.61 -10.55
C GLY A 68 -4.61 -21.76 -12.00
N ASN A 69 -5.88 -21.47 -12.24
CA ASN A 69 -6.47 -21.70 -13.56
C ASN A 69 -6.41 -20.47 -14.47
N LYS A 70 -6.49 -19.26 -13.89
CA LYS A 70 -6.46 -17.98 -14.64
C LYS A 70 -5.87 -16.87 -13.78
N PHE A 71 -5.22 -15.89 -14.40
CA PHE A 71 -4.93 -14.64 -13.74
C PHE A 71 -6.24 -13.87 -13.49
N PRO A 72 -6.34 -13.12 -12.37
CA PRO A 72 -7.48 -12.25 -12.16
C PRO A 72 -7.65 -11.29 -13.34
N ALA A 73 -8.90 -11.03 -13.73
CA ALA A 73 -9.17 -10.00 -14.74
C ALA A 73 -8.63 -8.65 -14.21
N PRO A 74 -8.11 -7.79 -15.10
CA PRO A 74 -7.74 -6.44 -14.70
C PRO A 74 -8.98 -5.76 -14.10
N PRO A 75 -8.82 -4.99 -13.01
CA PRO A 75 -9.93 -4.23 -12.43
C PRO A 75 -10.50 -3.28 -13.47
N SER A 76 -11.81 -2.99 -13.37
CA SER A 76 -12.44 -1.96 -14.20
C SER A 76 -11.70 -0.64 -14.04
N SER A 77 -11.46 0.05 -15.15
CA SER A 77 -10.79 1.37 -15.13
C SER A 77 -11.76 2.51 -14.79
N ASP A 78 -12.95 2.19 -14.28
CA ASP A 78 -13.96 3.18 -13.94
C ASP A 78 -13.54 3.99 -12.71
N ILE A 79 -13.30 5.27 -12.94
CA ILE A 79 -13.02 6.22 -11.88
C ILE A 79 -14.36 6.64 -11.28
N ASN A 80 -14.71 6.04 -10.15
CA ASN A 80 -15.91 6.40 -9.41
C ASN A 80 -15.55 7.34 -8.23
N ARG A 81 -16.56 7.98 -7.66
CA ARG A 81 -16.40 8.93 -6.55
C ARG A 81 -15.85 8.29 -5.30
N ASP A 82 -16.27 7.06 -5.01
CA ASP A 82 -15.78 6.32 -3.85
C ASP A 82 -14.25 6.12 -3.95
N LEU A 83 -13.75 5.88 -5.15
CA LEU A 83 -12.32 5.78 -5.41
C LEU A 83 -11.61 7.12 -5.16
N ILE A 84 -12.17 8.22 -5.66
CA ILE A 84 -11.58 9.56 -5.48
C ILE A 84 -11.56 9.94 -4.00
N VAL A 85 -12.69 9.83 -3.31
CA VAL A 85 -12.78 10.16 -1.87
C VAL A 85 -11.87 9.27 -1.05
N GLY A 86 -11.86 7.95 -1.31
CA GLY A 86 -10.97 7.01 -0.63
C GLY A 86 -9.49 7.32 -0.86
N SER A 87 -9.12 7.69 -2.08
CA SER A 87 -7.74 8.06 -2.42
C SER A 87 -7.29 9.34 -1.73
N VAL A 88 -8.16 10.35 -1.65
CA VAL A 88 -7.88 11.61 -0.94
C VAL A 88 -7.71 11.35 0.56
N LEU A 89 -8.64 10.62 1.18
CA LEU A 89 -8.55 10.28 2.60
C LEU A 89 -7.32 9.45 2.93
N PHE A 90 -7.00 8.47 2.08
CA PHE A 90 -5.78 7.68 2.22
C PHE A 90 -4.54 8.54 2.09
N GLY A 91 -4.47 9.41 1.08
CA GLY A 91 -3.33 10.30 0.86
C GLY A 91 -3.11 11.27 2.02
N MET A 92 -4.18 11.83 2.59
CA MET A 92 -4.11 12.68 3.79
C MET A 92 -3.58 11.89 4.99
N GLY A 93 -4.12 10.71 5.26
CA GLY A 93 -3.67 9.84 6.36
C GLY A 93 -2.22 9.41 6.21
N TRP A 94 -1.83 9.04 4.99
CA TRP A 94 -0.45 8.65 4.68
C TRP A 94 0.53 9.83 4.82
N GLY A 95 0.17 11.00 4.32
CA GLY A 95 1.01 12.20 4.42
C GLY A 95 1.23 12.65 5.87
N LEU A 96 0.21 12.54 6.72
CA LEU A 96 0.31 12.89 8.14
C LEU A 96 1.09 11.84 8.95
N ALA A 97 0.85 10.56 8.70
CA ALA A 97 1.46 9.48 9.46
C ALA A 97 2.90 9.17 9.02
N GLY A 98 3.23 9.40 7.73
CA GLY A 98 4.50 9.01 7.15
C GLY A 98 4.72 7.49 7.10
N LEU A 99 3.66 6.68 7.25
CA LEU A 99 3.72 5.22 7.29
C LEU A 99 2.84 4.60 6.20
N CYS A 100 3.43 3.68 5.44
CA CYS A 100 2.67 2.80 4.56
C CYS A 100 2.18 1.55 5.33
N PRO A 101 1.07 0.92 4.92
CA PRO A 101 0.54 -0.28 5.59
C PRO A 101 1.56 -1.42 5.76
N GLY A 102 2.40 -1.69 4.75
CA GLY A 102 3.42 -2.74 4.79
C GLY A 102 4.50 -2.47 5.85
N PRO A 103 5.21 -1.34 5.78
CA PRO A 103 6.15 -0.91 6.81
C PRO A 103 5.54 -0.82 8.21
N ALA A 104 4.28 -0.41 8.35
CA ALA A 104 3.59 -0.37 9.64
C ALA A 104 3.49 -1.76 10.27
N ILE A 105 3.06 -2.77 9.50
CA ILE A 105 3.00 -4.16 9.96
C ILE A 105 4.39 -4.68 10.33
N ALA A 106 5.40 -4.42 9.49
CA ALA A 106 6.77 -4.81 9.76
C ALA A 106 7.32 -4.16 11.05
N SER A 107 6.97 -2.90 11.31
CA SER A 107 7.45 -2.16 12.49
C SER A 107 6.93 -2.69 13.82
N ILE A 108 5.82 -3.43 13.83
CA ILE A 108 5.29 -4.10 15.04
C ILE A 108 6.33 -5.08 15.60
N SER A 109 7.05 -5.80 14.73
CA SER A 109 8.07 -6.77 15.11
C SER A 109 9.25 -6.12 15.86
N PHE A 110 9.45 -4.82 15.70
CA PHE A 110 10.52 -4.06 16.38
C PHE A 110 10.06 -3.37 17.68
N GLY A 111 8.85 -3.69 18.16
CA GLY A 111 8.31 -3.16 19.41
C GLY A 111 7.95 -1.67 19.38
N LYS A 112 7.87 -1.06 18.20
CA LYS A 112 7.45 0.35 18.07
C LYS A 112 5.94 0.47 18.22
N SER A 113 5.49 1.07 19.31
CA SER A 113 4.07 1.30 19.63
C SER A 113 3.34 2.12 18.55
N GLN A 114 4.05 3.00 17.86
CA GLN A 114 3.53 3.81 16.76
C GLN A 114 3.01 2.97 15.59
N GLY A 115 3.74 1.91 15.18
CA GLY A 115 3.30 0.99 14.14
C GLY A 115 2.05 0.21 14.55
N ALA A 116 1.98 -0.25 15.79
CA ALA A 116 0.81 -0.95 16.31
C ALA A 116 -0.43 -0.05 16.33
N LEU A 117 -0.29 1.19 16.81
CA LEU A 117 -1.37 2.17 16.83
C LEU A 117 -1.87 2.50 15.42
N PHE A 118 -0.96 2.68 14.47
CA PHE A 118 -1.31 2.91 13.06
C PHE A 118 -2.11 1.74 12.48
N VAL A 119 -1.66 0.51 12.69
CA VAL A 119 -2.35 -0.70 12.18
C VAL A 119 -3.74 -0.85 12.81
N LEU A 120 -3.89 -0.58 14.11
CA LEU A 120 -5.19 -0.58 14.77
C LEU A 120 -6.13 0.48 14.18
N ALA A 121 -5.64 1.70 13.97
CA ALA A 121 -6.42 2.78 13.33
C ALA A 121 -6.82 2.40 11.90
N MET A 122 -5.92 1.76 11.14
CA MET A 122 -6.19 1.28 9.78
C MET A 122 -7.29 0.21 9.78
N ILE A 123 -7.21 -0.79 10.66
CA ILE A 123 -8.23 -1.85 10.78
C ILE A 123 -9.58 -1.24 11.16
N PHE A 124 -9.59 -0.30 12.11
CA PHE A 124 -10.79 0.41 12.52
C PHE A 124 -11.41 1.20 11.36
N GLY A 125 -10.58 1.92 10.58
CA GLY A 125 -11.03 2.64 9.39
C GLY A 125 -11.63 1.71 8.33
N MET A 126 -10.99 0.56 8.06
CA MET A 126 -11.51 -0.44 7.13
C MET A 126 -12.84 -1.04 7.60
N TRP A 127 -13.03 -1.23 8.90
CA TRP A 127 -14.30 -1.71 9.47
C TRP A 127 -15.39 -0.63 9.42
N LEU A 128 -15.01 0.63 9.62
CA LEU A 128 -15.96 1.75 9.66
C LEU A 128 -16.46 2.17 8.27
N ALA A 129 -15.60 2.09 7.24
CA ALA A 129 -15.90 2.58 5.89
C ALA A 129 -17.18 1.96 5.27
N PRO A 130 -17.42 0.63 5.28
CA PRO A 130 -18.65 0.06 4.76
C PRO A 130 -19.88 0.46 5.60
N ASN A 131 -19.73 0.61 6.91
CA ASN A 131 -20.84 1.00 7.79
C ASN A 131 -21.29 2.45 7.54
N ILE A 132 -20.34 3.36 7.29
CA ILE A 132 -20.67 4.75 6.91
C ILE A 132 -21.39 4.76 5.55
N LYS A 133 -20.96 3.94 4.60
CA LYS A 133 -21.59 3.86 3.28
C LYS A 133 -23.05 3.40 3.36
N THR A 134 -23.39 2.51 4.29
CA THR A 134 -24.78 2.07 4.52
C THR A 134 -25.63 3.14 5.19
N LEU A 135 -25.04 4.01 6.00
CA LEU A 135 -25.76 5.12 6.66
C LEU A 135 -26.09 6.28 5.69
N PHE A 136 -25.34 6.42 4.58
CA PHE A 136 -25.54 7.45 3.56
C PHE A 136 -25.79 6.86 2.16
N PRO A 137 -26.81 6.01 1.97
CA PRO A 137 -26.97 5.24 0.73
C PRO A 137 -27.34 6.08 -0.49
N ASN A 138 -27.75 7.34 -0.34
CA ASN A 138 -28.44 8.04 -1.43
C ASN A 138 -27.94 9.46 -1.77
N LYS A 139 -26.85 9.96 -1.23
CA LYS A 139 -26.39 11.33 -1.50
C LYS A 139 -25.10 11.42 -2.30
N ILE A 140 -24.40 10.31 -2.48
CA ILE A 140 -23.10 10.27 -3.16
C ILE A 140 -23.21 9.68 -4.58
N SER A 141 -24.32 9.00 -4.89
CA SER A 141 -24.54 8.30 -6.18
C SER A 141 -25.21 9.14 -7.28
N SER A 142 -25.59 10.37 -7.04
CA SER A 142 -26.45 11.15 -7.96
C SER A 142 -25.89 12.51 -8.41
N ILE A 143 -24.58 12.62 -8.62
CA ILE A 143 -24.03 13.77 -9.35
C ILE A 143 -23.05 13.31 -10.39
#